data_ffc1ed70f3510980f2a874b5c3479ff4
#
_entry.id   ffc1ed70f3510980f2a874b5c3479ff4
#
_cell.length_a   1.000
_cell.length_b   1.000
_cell.length_c   1.000
_cell.angle_alpha   90.00
_cell.angle_beta   90.00
_cell.angle_gamma   90.00
#
_symmetry.space_group_name_H-M   'P 1'
#
loop_
_entity.id
_entity.type
_entity.pdbx_description
1 polymer ?
#
loop_
_entity_poly.entity_id
_entity_poly.type
_entity_poly.pdbx_seq_one_letter_code
_entity_poly.pdbx_strand_id
1 'polypeptide(L)'
;MKKILKNLYISLIYLFFYLPIIILIIYSFNATKSRVVWGGFSLKWYQELFQSKEVLMSFYNTILIGVLSTIMATIIGTIGAIGLFRAGGRVNKFFMELNYLPILNPDIVIAVSLVALYNFIKLDFGYLTIILSHVAFTTPYVMFNVMPRLSMMNPNLYEAALDLGSTRWEAFKYVILPEIKPGILSGALMAFTLSIDDFAVSFFTTGKGIQNISITVYSMARRGINPVINALSTLMFIIMIALVIVINVRKNKFEKKKEAMLKMGMGESE
;
A
#
# COMPACT_ATOMS: atom_id res chain seq x y z
N MET A 1 0.93 34.07 -22.97
CA MET A 1 2.07 34.14 -22.01
C MET A 1 1.77 33.42 -20.70
N LYS A 2 0.71 33.73 -19.91
CA LYS A 2 0.43 33.12 -18.61
C LYS A 2 0.32 31.55 -18.64
N LYS A 3 -0.29 30.96 -19.68
CA LYS A 3 -0.44 29.50 -19.84
C LYS A 3 0.90 28.80 -20.10
N ILE A 4 1.79 29.42 -20.90
CA ILE A 4 3.13 28.88 -21.19
C ILE A 4 3.98 28.91 -19.92
N LEU A 5 3.97 30.02 -19.18
CA LEU A 5 4.71 30.19 -17.94
C LEU A 5 4.25 29.15 -16.87
N LYS A 6 2.93 28.95 -16.76
CA LYS A 6 2.34 27.92 -15.88
C LYS A 6 2.81 26.53 -16.27
N ASN A 7 2.76 26.18 -17.54
CA ASN A 7 3.17 24.85 -18.00
C ASN A 7 4.68 24.63 -17.79
N LEU A 8 5.51 25.66 -18.06
CA LEU A 8 6.95 25.60 -17.80
C LEU A 8 7.25 25.39 -16.31
N TYR A 9 6.58 26.11 -15.43
CA TYR A 9 6.73 25.98 -13.99
C TYR A 9 6.36 24.57 -13.50
N ILE A 10 5.22 24.05 -13.98
CA ILE A 10 4.78 22.69 -13.64
C ILE A 10 5.80 21.65 -14.14
N SER A 11 6.30 21.80 -15.39
CA SER A 11 7.30 20.89 -15.95
C SER A 11 8.61 20.90 -15.17
N LEU A 12 9.06 22.08 -14.71
CA LEU A 12 10.27 22.19 -13.88
C LEU A 12 10.10 21.50 -12.52
N ILE A 13 8.92 21.62 -11.89
CA ILE A 13 8.63 20.90 -10.64
C ILE A 13 8.68 19.41 -10.87
N TYR A 14 8.01 18.88 -11.89
CA TYR A 14 8.05 17.45 -12.20
C TYR A 14 9.48 16.99 -12.52
N LEU A 15 10.23 17.75 -13.32
CA LEU A 15 11.62 17.44 -13.62
C LEU A 15 12.45 17.35 -12.33
N PHE A 16 12.30 18.30 -11.42
CA PHE A 16 13.02 18.31 -10.15
C PHE A 16 12.73 17.06 -9.29
N PHE A 17 11.47 16.65 -9.20
CA PHE A 17 11.09 15.45 -8.42
C PHE A 17 11.51 14.14 -9.09
N TYR A 18 11.46 14.06 -10.42
CA TYR A 18 11.78 12.82 -11.14
C TYR A 18 13.24 12.71 -11.54
N LEU A 19 14.00 13.81 -11.54
CA LEU A 19 15.41 13.84 -11.93
C LEU A 19 16.27 12.82 -11.15
N PRO A 20 16.17 12.69 -9.83
CA PRO A 20 16.94 11.66 -9.09
C PRO A 20 16.62 10.25 -9.56
N ILE A 21 15.35 9.95 -9.83
CA ILE A 21 14.90 8.64 -10.32
C ILE A 21 15.43 8.37 -11.72
N ILE A 22 15.35 9.37 -12.60
CA ILE A 22 15.88 9.28 -13.98
C ILE A 22 17.39 9.01 -13.95
N ILE A 23 18.14 9.72 -13.10
CA ILE A 23 19.58 9.50 -12.93
C ILE A 23 19.86 8.08 -12.48
N LEU A 24 19.12 7.60 -11.48
CA LEU A 24 19.24 6.25 -10.96
C LEU A 24 18.96 5.20 -12.04
N ILE A 25 17.92 5.39 -12.87
CA ILE A 25 17.60 4.54 -14.00
C ILE A 25 18.75 4.54 -15.02
N ILE A 26 19.27 5.71 -15.39
CA ILE A 26 20.40 5.80 -16.34
C ILE A 26 21.62 5.05 -15.79
N TYR A 27 22.01 5.29 -14.55
CA TYR A 27 23.16 4.64 -13.93
C TYR A 27 22.95 3.16 -13.64
N SER A 28 21.73 2.62 -13.67
CA SER A 28 21.49 1.19 -13.60
C SER A 28 22.03 0.43 -14.83
N PHE A 29 22.22 1.14 -15.95
CA PHE A 29 22.80 0.62 -17.20
C PHE A 29 24.28 0.97 -17.38
N ASN A 30 24.91 1.66 -16.44
CA ASN A 30 26.32 2.04 -16.54
C ASN A 30 27.22 0.82 -16.34
N ALA A 31 28.15 0.56 -17.28
CA ALA A 31 29.08 -0.59 -17.21
C ALA A 31 30.05 -0.50 -16.01
N THR A 32 30.34 0.69 -15.49
CA THR A 32 31.28 0.91 -14.38
C THR A 32 30.56 1.06 -13.04
N LYS A 33 31.29 0.83 -11.94
CA LYS A 33 30.80 1.12 -10.58
C LYS A 33 30.79 2.62 -10.24
N SER A 34 31.29 3.47 -11.12
CA SER A 34 31.37 4.90 -10.91
C SER A 34 29.99 5.56 -10.96
N ARG A 35 29.78 6.55 -10.07
CA ARG A 35 28.59 7.39 -10.08
C ARG A 35 28.77 8.66 -10.91
N VAL A 36 29.97 8.93 -11.36
CA VAL A 36 30.34 10.18 -12.06
C VAL A 36 30.74 9.91 -13.50
N VAL A 37 31.36 8.74 -13.75
CA VAL A 37 31.86 8.38 -15.06
C VAL A 37 30.91 7.38 -15.73
N TRP A 38 30.46 7.71 -16.92
CA TRP A 38 29.72 6.82 -17.78
C TRP A 38 30.69 5.91 -18.55
N GLY A 39 30.67 4.61 -18.25
CA GLY A 39 31.55 3.61 -18.87
C GLY A 39 30.91 2.81 -20.00
N GLY A 40 29.78 3.31 -20.56
CA GLY A 40 29.04 2.62 -21.61
C GLY A 40 27.81 1.88 -21.10
N PHE A 41 26.96 1.43 -22.01
CA PHE A 41 25.73 0.69 -21.72
C PHE A 41 26.03 -0.78 -21.37
N SER A 42 25.45 -1.28 -20.27
CA SER A 42 25.58 -2.69 -19.86
C SER A 42 24.38 -3.15 -19.05
N LEU A 43 23.98 -4.39 -19.19
CA LEU A 43 22.98 -5.08 -18.38
C LEU A 43 23.58 -5.90 -17.23
N LYS A 44 24.87 -5.76 -16.97
CA LYS A 44 25.62 -6.55 -15.99
C LYS A 44 24.95 -6.54 -14.60
N TRP A 45 24.49 -5.38 -14.15
CA TRP A 45 23.89 -5.24 -12.82
C TRP A 45 22.54 -5.94 -12.68
N TYR A 46 21.79 -6.04 -13.77
CA TYR A 46 20.57 -6.83 -13.83
C TYR A 46 20.87 -8.34 -13.78
N GLN A 47 21.90 -8.79 -14.47
CA GLN A 47 22.34 -10.18 -14.39
C GLN A 47 22.80 -10.53 -12.97
N GLU A 48 23.62 -9.69 -12.35
CA GLU A 48 24.09 -9.85 -10.98
C GLU A 48 22.92 -9.84 -9.98
N LEU A 49 21.93 -8.95 -10.17
CA LEU A 49 20.72 -8.88 -9.37
C LEU A 49 19.92 -10.19 -9.40
N PHE A 50 19.68 -10.75 -10.57
CA PHE A 50 18.92 -12.01 -10.70
C PHE A 50 19.72 -13.25 -10.27
N GLN A 51 21.02 -13.17 -10.16
CA GLN A 51 21.88 -14.22 -9.61
C GLN A 51 22.03 -14.12 -8.09
N SER A 52 21.72 -12.98 -7.49
CA SER A 52 21.83 -12.77 -6.06
C SER A 52 20.69 -13.44 -5.29
N LYS A 53 21.00 -14.53 -4.59
CA LYS A 53 20.05 -15.22 -3.70
C LYS A 53 19.51 -14.28 -2.60
N GLU A 54 20.34 -13.38 -2.07
CA GLU A 54 19.96 -12.41 -1.04
C GLU A 54 18.86 -11.48 -1.55
N VAL A 55 19.01 -10.93 -2.75
CA VAL A 55 18.03 -10.01 -3.36
C VAL A 55 16.73 -10.73 -3.70
N LEU A 56 16.81 -11.92 -4.31
CA LEU A 56 15.63 -12.71 -4.66
C LEU A 56 14.84 -13.12 -3.40
N MET A 57 15.53 -13.53 -2.33
CA MET A 57 14.89 -13.88 -1.07
C MET A 57 14.24 -12.66 -0.42
N SER A 58 14.90 -11.51 -0.46
CA SER A 58 14.33 -10.26 0.05
C SER A 58 13.09 -9.81 -0.73
N PHE A 59 13.09 -10.03 -2.05
CA PHE A 59 11.92 -9.78 -2.89
C PHE A 59 10.76 -10.71 -2.51
N TYR A 60 11.04 -12.00 -2.38
CA TYR A 60 10.04 -12.98 -1.94
C TYR A 60 9.45 -12.61 -0.56
N ASN A 61 10.31 -12.27 0.40
CA ASN A 61 9.88 -11.86 1.73
C ASN A 61 9.02 -10.60 1.69
N THR A 62 9.39 -9.61 0.89
CA THR A 62 8.60 -8.37 0.74
C THR A 62 7.19 -8.66 0.25
N ILE A 63 7.07 -9.49 -0.78
CA ILE A 63 5.76 -9.86 -1.33
C ILE A 63 4.97 -10.72 -0.33
N LEU A 64 5.60 -11.69 0.30
CA LEU A 64 4.97 -12.56 1.29
C LEU A 64 4.41 -11.76 2.47
N ILE A 65 5.26 -10.92 3.08
CA ILE A 65 4.87 -10.06 4.21
C ILE A 65 3.78 -9.08 3.76
N GLY A 66 3.98 -8.42 2.61
CA GLY A 66 3.03 -7.47 2.06
C GLY A 66 1.65 -8.07 1.81
N VAL A 67 1.58 -9.25 1.20
CA VAL A 67 0.31 -9.93 0.91
C VAL A 67 -0.37 -10.41 2.20
N LEU A 68 0.36 -11.12 3.07
CA LEU A 68 -0.23 -11.67 4.29
C LEU A 68 -0.72 -10.57 5.23
N SER A 69 0.09 -9.54 5.46
CA SER A 69 -0.31 -8.40 6.30
C SER A 69 -1.49 -7.62 5.70
N THR A 70 -1.51 -7.43 4.38
CA THR A 70 -2.63 -6.76 3.70
C THR A 70 -3.93 -7.53 3.84
N ILE A 71 -3.91 -8.85 3.66
CA ILE A 71 -5.12 -9.68 3.82
C ILE A 71 -5.64 -9.55 5.25
N MET A 72 -4.77 -9.74 6.25
CA MET A 72 -5.15 -9.65 7.66
C MET A 72 -5.64 -8.24 8.03
N ALA A 73 -4.91 -7.19 7.65
CA ALA A 73 -5.29 -5.81 7.91
C ALA A 73 -6.61 -5.43 7.23
N THR A 74 -6.87 -5.94 6.01
CA THR A 74 -8.12 -5.70 5.29
C THR A 74 -9.30 -6.34 6.00
N ILE A 75 -9.15 -7.58 6.47
CA ILE A 75 -10.21 -8.27 7.22
C ILE A 75 -10.48 -7.52 8.54
N ILE A 76 -9.43 -7.28 9.34
CA ILE A 76 -9.55 -6.66 10.66
C ILE A 76 -10.08 -5.22 10.52
N GLY A 77 -9.52 -4.43 9.61
CA GLY A 77 -9.92 -3.04 9.37
C GLY A 77 -11.35 -2.91 8.84
N THR A 78 -11.78 -3.83 7.96
CA THR A 78 -13.17 -3.84 7.47
C THR A 78 -14.15 -4.20 8.57
N ILE A 79 -13.88 -5.26 9.35
CA ILE A 79 -14.73 -5.67 10.48
C ILE A 79 -14.76 -4.56 11.54
N GLY A 80 -13.60 -3.97 11.85
CA GLY A 80 -13.49 -2.84 12.78
C GLY A 80 -14.30 -1.62 12.35
N ALA A 81 -14.20 -1.24 11.06
CA ALA A 81 -14.97 -0.12 10.51
C ALA A 81 -16.48 -0.37 10.60
N ILE A 82 -16.95 -1.56 10.23
CA ILE A 82 -18.38 -1.93 10.32
C ILE A 82 -18.86 -1.93 11.78
N GLY A 83 -18.05 -2.49 12.70
CA GLY A 83 -18.37 -2.51 14.12
C GLY A 83 -18.49 -1.11 14.71
N LEU A 84 -17.53 -0.22 14.42
CA LEU A 84 -17.55 1.15 14.88
C LEU A 84 -18.68 1.98 14.27
N PHE A 85 -18.97 1.77 12.98
CA PHE A 85 -20.09 2.43 12.32
C PHE A 85 -21.42 2.08 13.00
N ARG A 86 -21.63 0.80 13.33
CA ARG A 86 -22.84 0.36 14.05
C ARG A 86 -22.91 0.81 15.50
N ALA A 87 -21.76 0.91 16.18
CA ALA A 87 -21.72 1.41 17.55
C ALA A 87 -22.14 2.88 17.66
N GLY A 88 -21.88 3.67 16.62
CA GLY A 88 -22.30 5.07 16.53
C GLY A 88 -21.80 5.98 17.66
N GLY A 89 -22.28 7.22 17.66
CA GLY A 89 -22.13 8.16 18.77
C GLY A 89 -20.71 8.36 19.30
N ARG A 90 -20.59 8.42 20.63
CA ARG A 90 -19.30 8.67 21.33
C ARG A 90 -18.28 7.53 21.14
N VAL A 91 -18.76 6.29 21.06
CA VAL A 91 -17.87 5.11 20.89
C VAL A 91 -17.16 5.17 19.55
N ASN A 92 -17.92 5.40 18.47
CA ASN A 92 -17.33 5.56 17.13
C ASN A 92 -16.29 6.70 17.12
N LYS A 93 -16.66 7.89 17.66
CA LYS A 93 -15.77 9.05 17.69
C LYS A 93 -14.47 8.73 18.45
N PHE A 94 -14.56 8.16 19.65
CA PHE A 94 -13.39 7.84 20.47
C PHE A 94 -12.45 6.84 19.77
N PHE A 95 -12.97 5.74 19.26
CA PHE A 95 -12.14 4.73 18.58
C PHE A 95 -11.60 5.21 17.23
N MET A 96 -12.32 6.07 16.52
CA MET A 96 -11.79 6.70 15.30
C MET A 96 -10.64 7.66 15.64
N GLU A 97 -10.72 8.42 16.71
CA GLU A 97 -9.60 9.26 17.17
C GLU A 97 -8.38 8.41 17.56
N LEU A 98 -8.57 7.28 18.25
CA LEU A 98 -7.49 6.34 18.54
C LEU A 98 -6.88 5.73 17.26
N ASN A 99 -7.71 5.47 16.24
CA ASN A 99 -7.26 4.95 14.96
C ASN A 99 -6.41 5.98 14.16
N TYR A 100 -6.50 7.29 14.48
CA TYR A 100 -5.62 8.31 13.91
C TYR A 100 -4.21 8.30 14.50
N LEU A 101 -4.02 7.80 15.73
CA LEU A 101 -2.72 7.86 16.40
C LEU A 101 -1.59 7.20 15.61
N PRO A 102 -1.74 5.97 15.05
CA PRO A 102 -0.67 5.38 14.25
C PRO A 102 -0.36 6.18 12.97
N ILE A 103 -1.35 6.88 12.41
CA ILE A 103 -1.17 7.65 11.17
C ILE A 103 -0.42 8.97 11.43
N LEU A 104 -0.60 9.55 12.61
CA LEU A 104 0.04 10.82 13.00
C LEU A 104 1.44 10.62 13.58
N ASN A 105 1.72 9.43 14.11
CA ASN A 105 3.01 9.13 14.71
C ASN A 105 4.07 8.78 13.66
N PRO A 106 5.33 9.20 13.84
CA PRO A 106 6.44 8.73 13.02
C PRO A 106 6.59 7.20 13.09
N ASP A 107 6.85 6.55 11.96
CA ASP A 107 6.97 5.09 11.86
C ASP A 107 7.96 4.47 12.84
N ILE A 108 9.04 5.20 13.14
CA ILE A 108 10.05 4.75 14.12
C ILE A 108 9.48 4.64 15.55
N VAL A 109 8.53 5.51 15.92
CA VAL A 109 7.88 5.46 17.23
C VAL A 109 6.99 4.23 17.33
N ILE A 110 6.25 3.94 16.27
CA ILE A 110 5.43 2.73 16.17
C ILE A 110 6.33 1.49 16.25
N ALA A 111 7.42 1.48 15.48
CA ALA A 111 8.37 0.37 15.44
C ALA A 111 8.96 0.07 16.84
N VAL A 112 9.46 1.08 17.53
CA VAL A 112 10.04 0.93 18.88
C VAL A 112 8.99 0.50 19.90
N SER A 113 7.76 1.02 19.81
CA SER A 113 6.66 0.60 20.68
C SER A 113 6.29 -0.87 20.48
N LEU A 114 6.28 -1.36 19.23
CA LEU A 114 6.04 -2.77 18.93
C LEU A 114 7.18 -3.65 19.42
N VAL A 115 8.43 -3.22 19.29
CA VAL A 115 9.59 -3.92 19.86
C VAL A 115 9.47 -4.05 21.38
N ALA A 116 9.09 -2.96 22.06
CA ALA A 116 8.86 -3.00 23.51
C ALA A 116 7.75 -3.98 23.90
N LEU A 117 6.64 -3.97 23.14
CA LEU A 117 5.52 -4.90 23.33
C LEU A 117 5.98 -6.36 23.14
N TYR A 118 6.68 -6.67 22.04
CA TYR A 118 7.13 -8.05 21.76
C TYR A 118 8.12 -8.56 22.78
N ASN A 119 9.03 -7.71 23.27
CA ASN A 119 9.93 -8.07 24.36
C ASN A 119 9.16 -8.31 25.69
N PHE A 120 8.16 -7.46 25.98
CA PHE A 120 7.34 -7.61 27.18
C PHE A 120 6.57 -8.93 27.21
N ILE A 121 5.98 -9.35 26.07
CA ILE A 121 5.26 -10.61 25.95
C ILE A 121 6.18 -11.81 25.62
N LYS A 122 7.51 -11.58 25.54
CA LYS A 122 8.53 -12.58 25.22
C LYS A 122 8.29 -13.27 23.87
N LEU A 123 7.84 -12.53 22.88
CA LEU A 123 7.63 -13.05 21.52
C LEU A 123 8.94 -12.95 20.73
N ASP A 124 9.41 -14.08 20.22
CA ASP A 124 10.63 -14.13 19.41
C ASP A 124 10.46 -13.40 18.08
N PHE A 125 11.48 -12.58 17.73
CA PHE A 125 11.48 -11.82 16.50
C PHE A 125 11.62 -12.74 15.28
N GLY A 126 10.75 -12.55 14.28
CA GLY A 126 10.70 -13.38 13.09
C GLY A 126 9.61 -12.95 12.10
N TYR A 127 9.18 -13.88 11.25
CA TYR A 127 8.07 -13.61 10.31
C TYR A 127 6.78 -13.20 11.03
N LEU A 128 6.49 -13.78 12.20
CA LEU A 128 5.27 -13.46 12.94
C LEU A 128 5.27 -12.00 13.41
N THR A 129 6.37 -11.55 14.03
CA THR A 129 6.48 -10.17 14.55
C THR A 129 6.42 -9.15 13.44
N ILE A 130 7.11 -9.36 12.31
CA ILE A 130 7.08 -8.42 11.19
C ILE A 130 5.68 -8.38 10.55
N ILE A 131 5.00 -9.52 10.35
CA ILE A 131 3.65 -9.56 9.80
C ILE A 131 2.66 -8.87 10.74
N LEU A 132 2.69 -9.17 12.04
CA LEU A 132 1.81 -8.52 13.03
C LEU A 132 2.06 -7.01 13.11
N SER A 133 3.30 -6.58 13.00
CA SER A 133 3.66 -5.16 12.95
C SER A 133 3.06 -4.47 11.74
N HIS A 134 3.19 -5.10 10.57
CA HIS A 134 2.60 -4.58 9.33
C HIS A 134 1.07 -4.54 9.40
N VAL A 135 0.43 -5.55 9.99
CA VAL A 135 -1.01 -5.53 10.26
C VAL A 135 -1.38 -4.37 11.17
N ALA A 136 -0.64 -4.18 12.27
CA ALA A 136 -0.94 -3.16 13.26
C ALA A 136 -0.92 -1.74 12.67
N PHE A 137 0.12 -1.38 11.89
CA PHE A 137 0.20 -0.02 11.36
C PHE A 137 -0.62 0.19 10.08
N THR A 138 -0.96 -0.87 9.30
CA THR A 138 -1.74 -0.72 8.06
C THR A 138 -3.25 -0.82 8.27
N THR A 139 -3.72 -1.49 9.33
CA THR A 139 -5.16 -1.61 9.67
C THR A 139 -5.88 -0.25 9.75
N PRO A 140 -5.35 0.79 10.39
CA PRO A 140 -5.95 2.12 10.42
C PRO A 140 -6.27 2.67 9.03
N TYR A 141 -5.37 2.48 8.07
CA TYR A 141 -5.57 2.97 6.71
C TYR A 141 -6.70 2.24 5.97
N VAL A 142 -6.89 0.94 6.25
CA VAL A 142 -8.05 0.21 5.73
C VAL A 142 -9.34 0.79 6.30
N MET A 143 -9.40 1.01 7.61
CA MET A 143 -10.58 1.60 8.28
C MET A 143 -10.93 2.97 7.70
N PHE A 144 -9.92 3.82 7.42
CA PHE A 144 -10.10 5.13 6.80
C PHE A 144 -10.68 5.08 5.40
N ASN A 145 -10.42 4.03 4.64
CA ASN A 145 -10.97 3.86 3.31
C ASN A 145 -12.37 3.25 3.33
N VAL A 146 -12.69 2.43 4.32
CA VAL A 146 -14.00 1.76 4.45
C VAL A 146 -15.05 2.65 5.12
N MET A 147 -14.68 3.38 6.18
CA MET A 147 -15.60 4.19 6.97
C MET A 147 -16.39 5.23 6.15
N PRO A 148 -15.78 6.02 5.23
CA PRO A 148 -16.53 6.95 4.41
C PRO A 148 -17.58 6.26 3.54
N ARG A 149 -17.31 5.05 3.05
CA ARG A 149 -18.27 4.30 2.25
C ARG A 149 -19.47 3.87 3.06
N LEU A 150 -19.26 3.42 4.30
CA LEU A 150 -20.34 3.14 5.23
C LEU A 150 -21.17 4.38 5.53
N SER A 151 -20.52 5.54 5.76
CA SER A 151 -21.20 6.79 6.09
C SER A 151 -21.98 7.39 4.90
N MET A 152 -21.59 7.08 3.67
CA MET A 152 -22.30 7.54 2.44
C MET A 152 -23.40 6.60 2.01
N MET A 153 -23.50 5.41 2.60
CA MET A 153 -24.54 4.43 2.28
C MET A 153 -25.91 4.93 2.81
N ASN A 154 -26.96 4.76 2.02
CA ASN A 154 -28.30 5.05 2.49
C ASN A 154 -28.66 4.10 3.65
N PRO A 155 -28.96 4.62 4.86
CA PRO A 155 -29.23 3.79 6.02
C PRO A 155 -30.45 2.88 5.86
N ASN A 156 -31.41 3.29 5.06
CA ASN A 156 -32.65 2.55 4.84
C ASN A 156 -32.46 1.30 3.97
N LEU A 157 -31.37 1.19 3.22
CA LEU A 157 -31.13 0.00 2.35
C LEU A 157 -31.02 -1.30 3.15
N TYR A 158 -30.39 -1.24 4.31
CA TYR A 158 -30.25 -2.42 5.16
C TYR A 158 -31.59 -2.82 5.78
N GLU A 159 -32.37 -1.86 6.25
CA GLU A 159 -33.70 -2.10 6.84
C GLU A 159 -34.69 -2.59 5.77
N ALA A 160 -34.70 -1.99 4.59
CA ALA A 160 -35.52 -2.44 3.47
C ALA A 160 -35.22 -3.90 3.06
N ALA A 161 -33.95 -4.31 3.09
CA ALA A 161 -33.60 -5.71 2.81
C ALA A 161 -34.16 -6.68 3.86
N LEU A 162 -34.14 -6.28 5.15
CA LEU A 162 -34.73 -7.09 6.23
C LEU A 162 -36.26 -7.16 6.11
N ASP A 163 -36.92 -6.06 5.75
CA ASP A 163 -38.38 -6.00 5.56
C ASP A 163 -38.85 -6.88 4.41
N LEU A 164 -37.97 -7.05 3.38
CA LEU A 164 -38.19 -7.98 2.26
C LEU A 164 -37.90 -9.44 2.63
N GLY A 165 -37.63 -9.75 3.92
CA GLY A 165 -37.43 -11.10 4.42
C GLY A 165 -35.98 -11.62 4.35
N SER A 166 -35.00 -10.77 4.01
CA SER A 166 -33.59 -11.17 4.03
C SER A 166 -33.12 -11.40 5.47
N THR A 167 -32.29 -12.42 5.66
CA THR A 167 -31.56 -12.60 6.92
C THR A 167 -30.49 -11.50 7.08
N ARG A 168 -30.02 -11.26 8.29
CA ARG A 168 -28.95 -10.27 8.57
C ARG A 168 -27.68 -10.56 7.77
N TRP A 169 -27.36 -11.81 7.51
CA TRP A 169 -26.20 -12.22 6.73
C TRP A 169 -26.41 -11.92 5.22
N GLU A 170 -27.60 -12.19 4.71
CA GLU A 170 -27.94 -11.86 3.31
C GLU A 170 -27.95 -10.36 3.08
N ALA A 171 -28.58 -9.57 3.96
CA ALA A 171 -28.52 -8.11 3.92
C ALA A 171 -27.08 -7.57 3.96
N PHE A 172 -26.21 -8.15 4.80
CA PHE A 172 -24.79 -7.82 4.82
C PHE A 172 -24.12 -8.16 3.49
N LYS A 173 -24.30 -9.38 3.00
CA LYS A 173 -23.61 -9.90 1.80
C LYS A 173 -24.06 -9.22 0.51
N TYR A 174 -25.35 -8.96 0.38
CA TYR A 174 -25.94 -8.48 -0.89
C TYR A 174 -26.17 -6.96 -0.91
N VAL A 175 -26.22 -6.30 0.24
CA VAL A 175 -26.45 -4.85 0.33
C VAL A 175 -25.19 -4.13 0.83
N ILE A 176 -24.71 -4.43 2.07
CA ILE A 176 -23.61 -3.66 2.66
C ILE A 176 -22.28 -3.95 1.93
N LEU A 177 -21.92 -5.21 1.76
CA LEU A 177 -20.60 -5.58 1.23
C LEU A 177 -20.35 -5.05 -0.20
N PRO A 178 -21.29 -5.07 -1.14
CA PRO A 178 -21.12 -4.44 -2.46
C PRO A 178 -20.89 -2.93 -2.37
N GLU A 179 -21.61 -2.22 -1.51
CA GLU A 179 -21.49 -0.77 -1.34
C GLU A 179 -20.13 -0.36 -0.78
N ILE A 180 -19.58 -1.11 0.18
CA ILE A 180 -18.29 -0.80 0.78
C ILE A 180 -17.10 -1.41 0.01
N LYS A 181 -17.33 -2.33 -0.93
CA LYS A 181 -16.28 -3.01 -1.70
C LYS A 181 -15.25 -2.06 -2.32
N PRO A 182 -15.62 -0.90 -2.91
CA PRO A 182 -14.62 0.06 -3.41
C PRO A 182 -13.71 0.60 -2.29
N GLY A 183 -14.25 0.82 -1.09
CA GLY A 183 -13.47 1.23 0.08
C GLY A 183 -12.53 0.14 0.57
N ILE A 184 -13.00 -1.11 0.62
CA ILE A 184 -12.17 -2.28 0.98
C ILE A 184 -10.99 -2.43 0.01
N LEU A 185 -11.25 -2.34 -1.30
CA LEU A 185 -10.19 -2.46 -2.32
C LEU A 185 -9.19 -1.30 -2.22
N SER A 186 -9.65 -0.07 -2.03
CA SER A 186 -8.75 1.08 -1.84
C SER A 186 -7.93 0.94 -0.57
N GLY A 187 -8.54 0.51 0.54
CA GLY A 187 -7.85 0.25 1.80
C GLY A 187 -6.81 -0.86 1.69
N ALA A 188 -7.15 -1.96 1.03
CA ALA A 188 -6.23 -3.07 0.78
C ALA A 188 -5.03 -2.64 -0.07
N LEU A 189 -5.26 -1.88 -1.15
CA LEU A 189 -4.19 -1.35 -1.99
C LEU A 189 -3.27 -0.40 -1.22
N MET A 190 -3.82 0.44 -0.37
CA MET A 190 -3.03 1.33 0.47
C MET A 190 -2.22 0.56 1.50
N ALA A 191 -2.82 -0.41 2.19
CA ALA A 191 -2.13 -1.29 3.13
C ALA A 191 -0.98 -2.05 2.46
N PHE A 192 -1.19 -2.58 1.26
CA PHE A 192 -0.17 -3.27 0.47
C PHE A 192 0.98 -2.35 0.09
N THR A 193 0.68 -1.15 -0.42
CA THR A 193 1.69 -0.16 -0.81
C THR A 193 2.56 0.24 0.38
N LEU A 194 1.92 0.58 1.51
CA LEU A 194 2.63 0.94 2.75
C LEU A 194 3.48 -0.20 3.28
N SER A 195 2.99 -1.45 3.19
CA SER A 195 3.73 -2.62 3.65
C SER A 195 4.96 -2.93 2.78
N ILE A 196 4.91 -2.72 1.46
CA ILE A 196 6.06 -2.94 0.57
C ILE A 196 7.15 -1.90 0.78
N ASP A 197 6.76 -0.64 0.99
CA ASP A 197 7.68 0.50 1.08
C ASP A 197 8.27 0.67 2.49
N ASP A 198 7.70 -0.01 3.49
CA ASP A 198 8.13 0.14 4.87
C ASP A 198 9.57 -0.33 5.09
N PHE A 199 10.36 0.55 5.70
CA PHE A 199 11.69 0.26 6.20
C PHE A 199 11.73 0.25 7.73
N ALA A 200 11.14 1.25 8.36
CA ALA A 200 11.34 1.51 9.79
C ALA A 200 10.76 0.36 10.64
N VAL A 201 9.50 0.03 10.44
CA VAL A 201 8.83 -1.02 11.20
C VAL A 201 9.49 -2.37 10.91
N SER A 202 9.76 -2.67 9.62
CA SER A 202 10.45 -3.89 9.21
C SER A 202 11.82 -4.04 9.87
N PHE A 203 12.63 -2.99 9.88
CA PHE A 203 14.00 -3.02 10.40
C PHE A 203 14.04 -3.37 11.89
N PHE A 204 13.13 -2.81 12.67
CA PHE A 204 13.10 -3.01 14.11
C PHE A 204 12.39 -4.29 14.55
N THR A 205 11.39 -4.77 13.77
CA THR A 205 10.54 -5.90 14.18
C THR A 205 10.89 -7.21 13.49
N THR A 206 11.86 -7.20 12.57
CA THR A 206 12.34 -8.41 11.90
C THR A 206 13.23 -9.27 12.82
N GLY A 207 13.26 -10.57 12.54
CA GLY A 207 14.18 -11.50 13.23
C GLY A 207 15.48 -11.68 12.47
N LYS A 208 16.39 -12.47 13.06
CA LYS A 208 17.68 -12.81 12.44
C LYS A 208 17.44 -13.56 11.12
N GLY A 209 18.10 -13.08 10.06
CA GLY A 209 18.09 -13.73 8.74
C GLY A 209 16.88 -13.41 7.86
N ILE A 210 15.89 -12.65 8.35
CA ILE A 210 14.75 -12.24 7.55
C ILE A 210 15.01 -10.80 7.08
N GLN A 211 15.06 -10.61 5.77
CA GLN A 211 15.24 -9.30 5.15
C GLN A 211 14.17 -9.10 4.09
N ASN A 212 13.57 -7.91 4.08
CA ASN A 212 12.79 -7.41 2.95
C ASN A 212 13.66 -6.53 2.05
N ILE A 213 13.12 -6.09 0.92
CA ILE A 213 13.87 -5.24 -0.03
C ILE A 213 14.36 -3.95 0.62
N SER A 214 13.54 -3.28 1.42
CA SER A 214 13.90 -2.01 2.06
C SER A 214 15.10 -2.16 2.97
N ILE A 215 15.15 -3.24 3.78
CA ILE A 215 16.32 -3.57 4.63
C ILE A 215 17.55 -3.91 3.77
N THR A 216 17.36 -4.67 2.68
CA THR A 216 18.46 -5.06 1.78
C THR A 216 19.06 -3.84 1.08
N VAL A 217 18.22 -2.94 0.55
CA VAL A 217 18.67 -1.68 -0.07
C VAL A 217 19.45 -0.82 0.94
N TYR A 218 18.91 -0.66 2.15
CA TYR A 218 19.59 0.07 3.23
C TYR A 218 20.94 -0.54 3.58
N SER A 219 21.00 -1.86 3.75
CA SER A 219 22.21 -2.63 4.07
C SER A 219 23.27 -2.49 2.97
N MET A 220 22.88 -2.57 1.71
CA MET A 220 23.75 -2.36 0.56
C MET A 220 24.26 -0.90 0.49
N ALA A 221 23.37 0.08 0.71
CA ALA A 221 23.74 1.50 0.71
C ALA A 221 24.77 1.80 1.82
N ARG A 222 24.63 1.18 2.98
CA ARG A 222 25.55 1.37 4.12
C ARG A 222 26.92 0.70 3.92
N ARG A 223 26.97 -0.45 3.26
CA ARG A 223 28.24 -1.16 2.96
C ARG A 223 29.07 -0.49 1.86
N GLY A 224 28.53 0.52 1.21
CA GLY A 224 29.12 1.19 0.06
C GLY A 224 28.27 1.00 -1.19
N ILE A 225 28.63 1.76 -2.25
CA ILE A 225 27.77 1.84 -3.43
C ILE A 225 27.94 0.57 -4.27
N ASN A 226 26.92 -0.26 -4.24
CA ASN A 226 26.76 -1.33 -5.20
C ASN A 226 25.80 -0.89 -6.31
N PRO A 227 26.18 -0.82 -7.59
CA PRO A 227 25.29 -0.43 -8.68
C PRO A 227 24.08 -1.39 -8.87
N VAL A 228 24.11 -2.57 -8.29
CA VAL A 228 22.95 -3.47 -8.20
C VAL A 228 21.75 -2.79 -7.51
N ILE A 229 21.99 -1.84 -6.58
CA ILE A 229 20.93 -1.03 -5.97
C ILE A 229 20.18 -0.23 -7.04
N ASN A 230 20.90 0.37 -8.01
CA ASN A 230 20.29 1.14 -9.07
C ASN A 230 19.39 0.25 -9.95
N ALA A 231 19.87 -0.95 -10.29
CA ALA A 231 19.09 -1.93 -11.06
C ALA A 231 17.87 -2.41 -10.28
N LEU A 232 18.01 -2.70 -8.99
CA LEU A 232 16.91 -3.09 -8.10
C LEU A 232 15.85 -1.99 -7.97
N SER A 233 16.29 -0.75 -7.68
CA SER A 233 15.39 0.39 -7.55
C SER A 233 14.67 0.72 -8.85
N THR A 234 15.36 0.59 -9.99
CA THR A 234 14.75 0.75 -11.32
C THR A 234 13.67 -0.31 -11.57
N LEU A 235 13.94 -1.57 -11.25
CA LEU A 235 12.97 -2.66 -11.39
C LEU A 235 11.74 -2.41 -10.49
N MET A 236 11.96 -2.03 -9.23
CA MET A 236 10.87 -1.69 -8.30
C MET A 236 10.03 -0.53 -8.81
N PHE A 237 10.66 0.53 -9.32
CA PHE A 237 9.96 1.66 -9.90
C PHE A 237 9.10 1.26 -11.11
N ILE A 238 9.61 0.41 -12.00
CA ILE A 238 8.86 -0.10 -13.15
C ILE A 238 7.66 -0.94 -12.67
N ILE A 239 7.86 -1.82 -11.68
CA ILE A 239 6.78 -2.64 -11.12
C ILE A 239 5.70 -1.74 -10.51
N MET A 240 6.07 -0.72 -9.72
CA MET A 240 5.12 0.20 -9.09
C MET A 240 4.33 1.00 -10.14
N ILE A 241 4.99 1.52 -11.18
CA ILE A 241 4.30 2.20 -12.28
C ILE A 241 3.33 1.24 -12.99
N ALA A 242 3.77 0.02 -13.29
CA ALA A 242 2.91 -0.97 -13.94
C ALA A 242 1.67 -1.29 -13.10
N LEU A 243 1.83 -1.46 -11.78
CA LEU A 243 0.71 -1.64 -10.85
C LEU A 243 -0.26 -0.46 -10.86
N VAL A 244 0.24 0.77 -10.78
CA VAL A 244 -0.58 1.98 -10.82
C VAL A 244 -1.36 2.08 -12.15
N ILE A 245 -0.72 1.79 -13.27
CA ILE A 245 -1.36 1.81 -14.59
C ILE A 245 -2.46 0.74 -14.65
N VAL A 246 -2.19 -0.50 -14.21
CA VAL A 246 -3.18 -1.60 -14.21
C VAL A 246 -4.39 -1.25 -13.36
N ILE A 247 -4.18 -0.69 -12.17
CA ILE A 247 -5.25 -0.27 -11.26
C ILE A 247 -6.11 0.83 -11.91
N ASN A 248 -5.48 1.88 -12.46
CA ASN A 248 -6.19 2.99 -13.09
C ASN A 248 -7.00 2.55 -14.34
N VAL A 249 -6.42 1.70 -15.18
CA VAL A 249 -7.12 1.17 -16.37
C VAL A 249 -8.33 0.34 -15.95
N ARG A 250 -8.23 -0.49 -14.92
CA ARG A 250 -9.34 -1.27 -14.40
C ARG A 250 -10.45 -0.38 -13.81
N LYS A 251 -10.06 0.64 -13.02
CA LYS A 251 -11.00 1.61 -12.44
C LYS A 251 -11.78 2.34 -13.52
N ASN A 252 -11.10 2.89 -14.53
CA ASN A 252 -11.74 3.60 -15.63
C ASN A 252 -12.68 2.71 -16.45
N LYS A 253 -12.33 1.43 -16.68
CA LYS A 253 -13.23 0.48 -17.33
C LYS A 253 -14.49 0.20 -16.50
N PHE A 254 -14.35 0.10 -15.19
CA PHE A 254 -15.49 -0.13 -14.30
C PHE A 254 -16.43 1.06 -14.24
N GLU A 255 -15.89 2.29 -14.13
CA GLU A 255 -16.68 3.53 -14.13
C GLU A 255 -17.44 3.70 -15.46
N LYS A 256 -16.76 3.52 -16.60
CA LYS A 256 -17.40 3.57 -17.92
C LYS A 256 -18.51 2.53 -18.08
N LYS A 257 -18.33 1.31 -17.55
CA LYS A 257 -19.36 0.28 -17.59
C LYS A 257 -20.56 0.64 -16.72
N LYS A 258 -20.33 1.25 -15.54
CA LYS A 258 -21.40 1.74 -14.66
C LYS A 258 -22.19 2.88 -15.29
N GLU A 259 -21.52 3.86 -15.92
CA GLU A 259 -22.17 4.94 -16.66
C GLU A 259 -22.98 4.44 -17.85
N ALA A 260 -22.47 3.45 -18.59
CA ALA A 260 -23.20 2.84 -19.71
C ALA A 260 -24.46 2.11 -19.24
N MET A 261 -24.41 1.38 -18.13
CA MET A 261 -25.59 0.73 -17.54
C MET A 261 -26.63 1.74 -17.05
N LEU A 262 -26.21 2.84 -16.43
CA LEU A 262 -27.10 3.91 -15.99
C LEU A 262 -27.82 4.59 -17.17
N LYS A 263 -27.09 4.81 -18.27
CA LYS A 263 -27.71 5.38 -19.51
C LYS A 263 -28.69 4.43 -20.17
N MET A 264 -28.43 3.11 -20.15
CA MET A 264 -29.38 2.14 -20.68
C MET A 264 -30.64 2.02 -19.82
N GLY A 265 -30.52 2.05 -18.47
CA GLY A 265 -31.67 2.02 -17.56
C GLY A 265 -32.53 3.30 -17.57
N MET A 266 -31.98 4.44 -18.03
CA MET A 266 -32.76 5.67 -18.24
C MET A 266 -33.44 5.72 -19.65
N GLY A 267 -33.00 4.88 -20.60
CA GLY A 267 -33.56 4.81 -21.93
C GLY A 267 -34.82 3.92 -22.07
N GLU A 268 -35.14 3.16 -21.02
CA GLU A 268 -36.37 2.32 -20.99
C GLU A 268 -37.55 2.98 -20.25
N SER A 269 -37.39 4.24 -19.78
CA SER A 269 -38.39 4.98 -19.01
C SER A 269 -38.96 6.20 -19.76
N GLU A 270 -38.74 6.35 -21.08
CA GLU A 270 -39.45 7.23 -22.02
C GLU A 270 -40.27 6.37 -23.01
#